data_fa298e394edd352c6de310407afa7937
#
_entry.id   fa298e394edd352c6de310407afa7937
#
_cell.length_a   1.000
_cell.length_b   1.000
_cell.length_c   1.000
_cell.angle_alpha   90.00
_cell.angle_beta   90.00
_cell.angle_gamma   90.00
#
_symmetry.space_group_name_H-M   'P 1'
#
loop_
_entity.id
_entity.type
_entity.pdbx_description
1 polymer ?
#
loop_
_entity_poly.entity_id
_entity_poly.type
_entity_poly.pdbx_seq_one_letter_code
_entity_poly.pdbx_strand_id
1 'polypeptide(L)'
;MIDPVKGIKGPEIGLFLVAHTNVGKTTLLRTLLGKDVGEIADAPDVTQAAIAYDLVTVPEVGALRLWDTPGFGDSFRLAKRLQQKNRWIVWGLREVWDRLVNRKLWRFQRLAFDLRTRASVILYPVNLQERPVDAVYVAPELEVLAWVGKPVFAILNQGGGQHSLEPESDRVKEWRNHLTSF
;
A
#
# COMPACT_ATOMS: atom_id res chain seq x y z
N MET A 1 15.60 -11.20 0.86
CA MET A 1 15.47 -11.73 -0.51
C MET A 1 14.41 -12.82 -0.40
N ILE A 2 13.20 -12.57 -0.94
CA ILE A 2 12.10 -13.56 -0.88
C ILE A 2 12.25 -14.41 -2.12
N ASP A 3 12.48 -15.71 -1.91
CA ASP A 3 12.68 -16.66 -3.00
C ASP A 3 11.44 -16.71 -3.92
N PRO A 4 11.62 -16.75 -5.24
CA PRO A 4 10.54 -17.10 -6.15
C PRO A 4 10.06 -18.52 -5.81
N VAL A 5 8.75 -18.73 -5.72
CA VAL A 5 8.19 -20.06 -5.49
C VAL A 5 8.74 -21.00 -6.55
N LYS A 6 9.48 -22.02 -6.12
CA LYS A 6 10.00 -23.08 -6.98
C LYS A 6 8.85 -23.71 -7.76
N GLY A 7 8.83 -23.53 -9.10
CA GLY A 7 7.96 -24.31 -9.99
C GLY A 7 7.00 -23.53 -10.89
N ILE A 8 6.89 -22.18 -10.78
CA ILE A 8 6.04 -21.41 -11.69
C ILE A 8 6.89 -20.93 -12.86
N LYS A 9 6.63 -21.41 -14.06
CA LYS A 9 7.34 -21.03 -15.30
C LYS A 9 6.67 -19.89 -16.06
N GLY A 10 5.66 -19.24 -15.52
CA GLY A 10 4.92 -18.15 -16.15
C GLY A 10 5.10 -16.80 -15.46
N PRO A 11 4.54 -15.70 -16.01
CA PRO A 11 4.60 -14.39 -15.43
C PRO A 11 3.88 -14.33 -14.08
N GLU A 12 4.42 -13.51 -13.18
CA GLU A 12 3.78 -13.20 -11.90
C GLU A 12 3.06 -11.84 -12.02
N ILE A 13 1.77 -11.81 -11.67
CA ILE A 13 1.01 -10.58 -11.51
C ILE A 13 0.94 -10.27 -10.01
N GLY A 14 1.63 -9.20 -9.60
CA GLY A 14 1.68 -8.75 -8.22
C GLY A 14 0.63 -7.68 -7.93
N LEU A 15 -0.36 -8.01 -7.09
CA LEU A 15 -1.27 -7.05 -6.48
C LEU A 15 -0.69 -6.61 -5.13
N PHE A 16 -0.37 -5.35 -4.98
CA PHE A 16 0.20 -4.82 -3.75
C PHE A 16 -0.84 -4.05 -2.94
N LEU A 17 -1.14 -4.52 -1.74
CA LEU A 17 -2.08 -3.88 -0.84
C LEU A 17 -1.34 -2.85 0.02
N VAL A 18 -1.49 -1.58 -0.32
CA VAL A 18 -0.79 -0.45 0.28
C VAL A 18 -1.80 0.49 0.90
N ALA A 19 -1.64 0.83 2.16
CA ALA A 19 -2.61 1.65 2.86
C ALA A 19 -1.99 2.40 4.02
N HIS A 20 -2.69 3.43 4.47
CA HIS A 20 -2.45 4.03 5.77
C HIS A 20 -2.71 3.03 6.91
N THR A 21 -2.18 3.30 8.10
CA THR A 21 -2.51 2.51 9.29
C THR A 21 -4.01 2.64 9.61
N ASN A 22 -4.62 1.55 10.11
CA ASN A 22 -6.01 1.52 10.60
C ASN A 22 -7.14 1.66 9.55
N VAL A 23 -6.86 1.63 8.26
CA VAL A 23 -7.92 1.60 7.22
C VAL A 23 -8.53 0.22 6.99
N GLY A 24 -8.26 -0.75 7.86
CA GLY A 24 -8.79 -2.11 7.75
C GLY A 24 -8.07 -3.00 6.74
N LYS A 25 -6.80 -2.73 6.46
CA LYS A 25 -5.97 -3.49 5.51
C LYS A 25 -5.98 -5.00 5.78
N THR A 26 -5.75 -5.41 7.03
CA THR A 26 -5.71 -6.83 7.42
C THR A 26 -7.08 -7.53 7.26
N THR A 27 -8.17 -6.84 7.59
CA THR A 27 -9.52 -7.36 7.38
C THR A 27 -9.81 -7.56 5.89
N LEU A 28 -9.46 -6.56 5.06
CA LEU A 28 -9.59 -6.67 3.61
C LEU A 28 -8.75 -7.82 3.06
N LEU A 29 -7.52 -7.98 3.53
CA LEU A 29 -6.64 -9.08 3.15
C LEU A 29 -7.29 -10.45 3.43
N ARG A 30 -7.85 -10.64 4.64
CA ARG A 30 -8.56 -11.86 5.01
C ARG A 30 -9.76 -12.14 4.12
N THR A 31 -10.52 -11.10 3.82
CA THR A 31 -11.69 -11.20 2.92
C THR A 31 -11.27 -11.64 1.52
N LEU A 32 -10.21 -11.05 0.97
CA LEU A 32 -9.70 -11.39 -0.36
C LEU A 32 -9.13 -12.80 -0.44
N LEU A 33 -8.49 -13.27 0.63
CA LEU A 33 -7.88 -14.60 0.68
C LEU A 33 -8.88 -15.69 1.06
N GLY A 34 -10.05 -15.34 1.62
CA GLY A 34 -11.01 -16.31 2.14
C GLY A 34 -10.46 -17.18 3.27
N LYS A 35 -9.40 -16.74 3.92
CA LYS A 35 -8.67 -17.46 4.98
C LYS A 35 -8.34 -16.53 6.12
N ASP A 36 -8.29 -17.07 7.31
CA ASP A 36 -7.77 -16.35 8.48
C ASP A 36 -6.24 -16.33 8.37
N VAL A 37 -5.70 -15.27 7.81
CA VAL A 37 -4.26 -15.10 7.62
C VAL A 37 -3.72 -14.11 8.63
N GLY A 38 -2.71 -14.55 9.34
CA GLY A 38 -1.88 -13.75 10.22
C GLY A 38 -2.46 -13.53 11.62
N GLU A 39 -1.61 -13.61 12.62
CA GLU A 39 -1.85 -12.94 13.89
C GLU A 39 -1.95 -11.45 13.59
N ILE A 40 -3.12 -10.89 13.90
CA ILE A 40 -3.27 -9.44 13.96
C ILE A 40 -2.50 -9.00 15.20
N ALA A 41 -1.25 -8.75 15.05
CA ALA A 41 -0.60 -7.89 16.02
C ALA A 41 -1.00 -6.45 15.62
N ASP A 42 -1.95 -5.89 16.34
CA ASP A 42 -2.29 -4.45 16.32
C ASP A 42 -1.12 -3.58 16.85
N ALA A 43 0.08 -4.11 16.82
CA ALA A 43 1.28 -3.36 17.14
C ALA A 43 1.74 -2.58 15.90
N PRO A 44 1.95 -1.27 16.02
CA PRO A 44 2.26 -0.39 14.88
C PRO A 44 3.54 -0.70 14.11
N ASP A 45 4.29 -1.73 14.44
CA ASP A 45 5.61 -2.05 13.86
C ASP A 45 5.77 -3.52 13.37
N VAL A 46 4.69 -4.31 13.22
CA VAL A 46 4.82 -5.77 13.08
C VAL A 46 5.14 -6.24 11.67
N THR A 47 4.68 -5.58 10.62
CA THR A 47 5.02 -5.99 9.26
C THR A 47 6.37 -5.41 8.84
N GLN A 48 7.46 -6.12 9.10
CA GLN A 48 8.79 -5.64 8.74
C GLN A 48 9.15 -5.81 7.27
N ALA A 49 8.44 -6.69 6.55
CA ALA A 49 8.63 -6.96 5.12
C ALA A 49 7.28 -7.25 4.47
N ALA A 50 7.16 -7.00 3.16
CA ALA A 50 5.98 -7.40 2.40
C ALA A 50 5.83 -8.93 2.39
N ILE A 51 4.63 -9.44 2.66
CA ILE A 51 4.31 -10.87 2.67
C ILE A 51 3.46 -11.18 1.44
N ALA A 52 3.83 -12.23 0.69
CA ALA A 52 3.11 -12.66 -0.50
C ALA A 52 2.15 -13.82 -0.19
N TYR A 53 0.95 -13.73 -0.75
CA TYR A 53 -0.07 -14.77 -0.70
C TYR A 53 -0.49 -15.13 -2.13
N ASP A 54 -0.49 -16.41 -2.45
CA ASP A 54 -0.96 -16.89 -3.74
C ASP A 54 -2.50 -16.85 -3.78
N LEU A 55 -3.06 -16.01 -4.65
CA LEU A 55 -4.51 -15.98 -4.92
C LEU A 55 -4.91 -17.05 -5.93
N VAL A 56 -4.17 -17.09 -7.03
CA VAL A 56 -4.38 -18.06 -8.10
C VAL A 56 -3.01 -18.48 -8.65
N THR A 57 -2.82 -19.77 -8.81
CA THR A 57 -1.65 -20.32 -9.50
C THR A 57 -2.14 -21.29 -10.57
N VAL A 58 -1.75 -21.01 -11.80
CA VAL A 58 -2.04 -21.89 -12.95
C VAL A 58 -0.71 -22.42 -13.48
N PRO A 59 -0.46 -23.73 -13.38
CA PRO A 59 0.77 -24.33 -13.86
C PRO A 59 1.06 -23.93 -15.32
N GLU A 60 2.32 -23.66 -15.63
CA GLU A 60 2.82 -23.23 -16.95
C GLU A 60 2.27 -21.86 -17.48
N VAL A 61 1.24 -21.28 -16.82
CA VAL A 61 0.63 -20.00 -17.24
C VAL A 61 1.15 -18.84 -16.40
N GLY A 62 1.14 -18.98 -15.06
CA GLY A 62 1.59 -17.93 -14.17
C GLY A 62 0.89 -17.90 -12.81
N ALA A 63 1.15 -16.85 -12.03
CA ALA A 63 0.55 -16.68 -10.72
C ALA A 63 0.03 -15.25 -10.50
N LEU A 64 -1.12 -15.16 -9.82
CA LEU A 64 -1.65 -13.92 -9.25
C LEU A 64 -1.37 -13.92 -7.76
N ARG A 65 -0.60 -12.94 -7.28
CA ARG A 65 -0.20 -12.82 -5.88
C ARG A 65 -0.67 -11.54 -5.26
N LEU A 66 -1.15 -11.65 -4.03
CA LEU A 66 -1.47 -10.52 -3.19
C LEU A 66 -0.32 -10.30 -2.21
N TRP A 67 0.24 -9.09 -2.22
CA TRP A 67 1.32 -8.67 -1.35
C TRP A 67 0.78 -7.77 -0.25
N ASP A 68 0.84 -8.25 1.00
CA ASP A 68 0.59 -7.40 2.16
C ASP A 68 1.83 -6.58 2.47
N THR A 69 1.70 -5.27 2.51
CA THR A 69 2.81 -4.36 2.74
C THR A 69 2.72 -3.68 4.09
N PRO A 70 3.86 -3.23 4.66
CA PRO A 70 3.82 -2.29 5.78
C PRO A 70 2.96 -1.08 5.44
N GLY A 71 2.18 -0.59 6.41
CA GLY A 71 1.41 0.64 6.22
C GLY A 71 2.29 1.86 5.98
N PHE A 72 1.79 2.86 5.24
CA PHE A 72 2.42 4.15 5.12
C PHE A 72 2.39 4.89 6.47
N GLY A 73 3.52 4.97 7.16
CA GLY A 73 3.59 5.62 8.47
C GLY A 73 4.04 7.08 8.41
N ASP A 74 4.92 7.44 7.47
CA ASP A 74 5.47 8.81 7.34
C ASP A 74 5.51 9.26 5.88
N SER A 75 4.32 9.19 5.25
CA SER A 75 4.10 9.53 3.85
C SER A 75 4.49 10.97 3.51
N PHE A 76 4.26 11.92 4.43
CA PHE A 76 4.63 13.33 4.25
C PHE A 76 6.14 13.52 4.01
N ARG A 77 6.97 12.88 4.82
CA ARG A 77 8.42 12.99 4.66
C ARG A 77 8.91 12.28 3.41
N LEU A 78 8.29 11.16 3.06
CA LEU A 78 8.65 10.42 1.86
C LEU A 78 8.25 11.19 0.62
N ALA A 79 7.02 11.71 0.51
CA ALA A 79 6.55 12.53 -0.61
C ALA A 79 7.47 13.73 -0.83
N LYS A 80 7.77 14.49 0.22
CA LYS A 80 8.70 15.63 0.13
C LYS A 80 10.10 15.26 -0.37
N ARG A 81 10.59 14.07 -0.04
CA ARG A 81 11.91 13.59 -0.52
C ARG A 81 11.88 13.17 -1.98
N LEU A 82 10.81 12.51 -2.41
CA LEU A 82 10.67 12.05 -3.79
C LEU A 82 10.50 13.21 -4.78
N GLN A 83 9.91 14.31 -4.34
CA GLN A 83 9.80 15.55 -5.13
C GLN A 83 11.14 16.25 -5.38
N GLN A 84 12.16 16.03 -4.56
CA GLN A 84 13.49 16.62 -4.74
C GLN A 84 14.26 15.95 -5.88
N LYS A 85 13.93 16.28 -7.11
CA LYS A 85 14.27 15.62 -8.39
C LYS A 85 15.75 15.50 -8.75
N ASN A 86 16.73 16.08 -8.06
CA ASN A 86 18.04 16.29 -8.72
C ASN A 86 19.31 15.80 -8.00
N ARG A 87 19.21 14.85 -7.06
CA ARG A 87 20.43 14.43 -6.33
C ARG A 87 20.48 12.93 -6.03
N TRP A 88 20.46 12.09 -7.07
CA TRP A 88 20.57 10.64 -6.92
C TRP A 88 21.83 10.18 -6.14
N ILE A 89 22.96 10.90 -6.24
CA ILE A 89 24.17 10.63 -5.47
C ILE A 89 23.96 10.93 -3.97
N VAL A 90 23.32 12.06 -3.67
CA VAL A 90 22.95 12.43 -2.28
C VAL A 90 21.90 11.47 -1.73
N TRP A 91 21.08 10.91 -2.62
CA TRP A 91 20.07 9.91 -2.26
C TRP A 91 20.71 8.61 -1.79
N GLY A 92 21.72 8.08 -2.50
CA GLY A 92 22.47 6.88 -2.10
C GLY A 92 23.22 7.03 -0.76
N LEU A 93 23.85 8.19 -0.53
CA LEU A 93 24.51 8.48 0.76
C LEU A 93 23.51 8.62 1.91
N ARG A 94 22.32 9.19 1.65
CA ARG A 94 21.24 9.30 2.64
C ARG A 94 20.60 7.95 2.95
N GLU A 95 20.55 7.01 2.00
CA GLU A 95 20.03 5.67 2.23
C GLU A 95 20.83 4.93 3.30
N VAL A 96 22.15 5.04 3.27
CA VAL A 96 23.03 4.47 4.31
C VAL A 96 22.81 5.18 5.66
N TRP A 97 22.69 6.50 5.66
CA TRP A 97 22.43 7.28 6.86
C TRP A 97 21.05 7.00 7.47
N ASP A 98 20.02 6.94 6.65
CA ASP A 98 18.64 6.66 7.09
C ASP A 98 18.50 5.24 7.66
N ARG A 99 19.24 4.28 7.13
CA ARG A 99 19.30 2.92 7.68
C ARG A 99 19.79 2.91 9.13
N LEU A 100 20.68 3.82 9.48
CA LEU A 100 21.29 3.90 10.82
C LEU A 100 20.50 4.80 11.77
N VAL A 101 19.95 5.91 11.26
CA VAL A 101 19.37 6.99 12.07
C VAL A 101 17.84 7.02 12.02
N ASN A 102 17.24 6.67 10.87
CA ASN A 102 15.78 6.72 10.66
C ASN A 102 15.26 5.47 9.95
N ARG A 103 15.23 4.36 10.65
CA ARG A 103 14.79 3.05 10.14
C ARG A 103 13.38 3.06 9.55
N LYS A 104 12.45 3.89 10.09
CA LYS A 104 11.08 3.99 9.56
C LYS A 104 11.09 4.55 8.14
N LEU A 105 11.74 5.68 7.94
CA LEU A 105 11.80 6.32 6.64
C LEU A 105 12.55 5.47 5.59
N TRP A 106 13.61 4.79 5.99
CA TRP A 106 14.32 3.85 5.13
C TRP A 106 13.41 2.69 4.67
N ARG A 107 12.59 2.13 5.57
CA ARG A 107 11.62 1.07 5.22
C ARG A 107 10.62 1.55 4.17
N PHE A 108 10.10 2.78 4.29
CA PHE A 108 9.16 3.34 3.33
C PHE A 108 9.79 3.63 1.98
N GLN A 109 11.03 4.12 1.95
CA GLN A 109 11.76 4.28 0.70
C GLN A 109 11.91 2.93 -0.01
N ARG A 110 12.31 1.90 0.73
CA ARG A 110 12.44 0.56 0.19
C ARG A 110 11.10 0.01 -0.32
N LEU A 111 10.02 0.21 0.42
CA LEU A 111 8.68 -0.14 -0.05
C LEU A 111 8.34 0.55 -1.37
N ALA A 112 8.57 1.84 -1.49
CA ALA A 112 8.29 2.58 -2.73
C ALA A 112 9.09 2.02 -3.93
N PHE A 113 10.34 1.60 -3.73
CA PHE A 113 11.14 0.93 -4.76
C PHE A 113 10.63 -0.48 -5.08
N ASP A 114 10.27 -1.26 -4.08
CA ASP A 114 9.71 -2.60 -4.28
C ASP A 114 8.40 -2.51 -5.06
N LEU A 115 7.54 -1.55 -4.76
CA LEU A 115 6.33 -1.26 -5.51
C LEU A 115 6.63 -0.92 -6.97
N ARG A 116 7.59 -0.01 -7.21
CA ARG A 116 7.96 0.41 -8.56
C ARG A 116 8.49 -0.73 -9.42
N THR A 117 9.23 -1.65 -8.83
CA THR A 117 9.88 -2.75 -9.56
C THR A 117 9.01 -3.99 -9.69
N ARG A 118 8.17 -4.28 -8.71
CA ARG A 118 7.49 -5.58 -8.57
C ARG A 118 5.97 -5.49 -8.69
N ALA A 119 5.34 -4.35 -8.36
CA ALA A 119 3.89 -4.24 -8.47
C ALA A 119 3.45 -4.23 -9.93
N SER A 120 2.44 -5.04 -10.23
CA SER A 120 1.65 -4.90 -11.46
C SER A 120 0.50 -3.93 -11.26
N VAL A 121 -0.12 -4.00 -10.08
CA VAL A 121 -1.24 -3.15 -9.66
C VAL A 121 -1.12 -2.87 -8.17
N ILE A 122 -1.51 -1.67 -7.76
CA ILE A 122 -1.60 -1.26 -6.37
C ILE A 122 -3.06 -1.16 -5.96
N LEU A 123 -3.41 -1.84 -4.88
CA LEU A 123 -4.70 -1.73 -4.21
C LEU A 123 -4.55 -0.76 -3.04
N TYR A 124 -5.26 0.35 -3.10
CA TYR A 124 -5.19 1.43 -2.11
C TYR A 124 -6.51 1.58 -1.36
N PRO A 125 -6.71 0.88 -0.24
CA PRO A 125 -7.90 1.03 0.58
C PRO A 125 -7.89 2.36 1.34
N VAL A 126 -9.05 3.01 1.36
CA VAL A 126 -9.35 4.19 2.17
C VAL A 126 -10.55 3.88 3.09
N ASN A 127 -10.59 4.50 4.25
CA ASN A 127 -11.68 4.32 5.19
C ASN A 127 -12.90 5.17 4.79
N LEU A 128 -13.97 4.51 4.35
CA LEU A 128 -15.20 5.20 3.93
C LEU A 128 -15.90 5.94 5.09
N GLN A 129 -15.64 5.55 6.33
CA GLN A 129 -16.22 6.22 7.51
C GLN A 129 -15.52 7.55 7.82
N GLU A 130 -14.30 7.75 7.35
CA GLU A 130 -13.56 8.98 7.50
C GLU A 130 -13.95 9.95 6.37
N ARG A 131 -14.07 11.24 6.67
CA ARG A 131 -14.31 12.24 5.62
C ARG A 131 -13.03 12.50 4.85
N PRO A 132 -13.09 12.69 3.51
CA PRO A 132 -11.89 12.95 2.72
C PRO A 132 -11.06 14.15 3.22
N VAL A 133 -11.72 15.17 3.75
CA VAL A 133 -11.06 16.39 4.28
C VAL A 133 -10.26 16.12 5.56
N ASP A 134 -10.62 15.08 6.32
CA ASP A 134 -9.96 14.71 7.58
C ASP A 134 -8.81 13.70 7.30
N ALA A 135 -8.86 13.03 6.15
CA ALA A 135 -7.85 12.05 5.71
C ALA A 135 -6.62 12.72 5.10
N VAL A 136 -5.98 13.60 5.85
CA VAL A 136 -4.83 14.43 5.40
C VAL A 136 -3.63 13.62 4.89
N TYR A 137 -3.56 12.35 5.23
CA TYR A 137 -2.52 11.43 4.78
C TYR A 137 -2.68 11.00 3.30
N VAL A 138 -3.88 11.11 2.73
CA VAL A 138 -4.18 10.60 1.37
C VAL A 138 -3.36 11.33 0.31
N ALA A 139 -3.33 12.66 0.35
CA ALA A 139 -2.60 13.44 -0.64
C ALA A 139 -1.10 13.06 -0.72
N PRO A 140 -0.32 13.05 0.39
CA PRO A 140 1.09 12.66 0.31
C PRO A 140 1.28 11.16 -0.03
N GLU A 141 0.34 10.29 0.31
CA GLU A 141 0.40 8.89 -0.09
C GLU A 141 0.19 8.73 -1.60
N LEU A 142 -0.80 9.42 -2.18
CA LEU A 142 -1.04 9.43 -3.62
C LEU A 142 0.12 10.05 -4.40
N GLU A 143 0.80 11.08 -3.87
CA GLU A 143 2.04 11.60 -4.47
C GLU A 143 3.14 10.53 -4.54
N VAL A 144 3.31 9.74 -3.49
CA VAL A 144 4.26 8.62 -3.50
C VAL A 144 3.85 7.57 -4.53
N LEU A 145 2.56 7.22 -4.60
CA LEU A 145 2.05 6.25 -5.56
C LEU A 145 2.17 6.75 -7.00
N ALA A 146 1.96 8.04 -7.25
CA ALA A 146 2.20 8.68 -8.54
C ALA A 146 3.68 8.58 -8.95
N TRP A 147 4.61 8.79 -8.01
CA TRP A 147 6.04 8.58 -8.27
C TRP A 147 6.37 7.11 -8.59
N VAL A 148 5.69 6.16 -7.94
CA VAL A 148 5.82 4.72 -8.22
C VAL A 148 5.44 4.43 -9.67
N GLY A 149 4.41 5.10 -10.21
CA GLY A 149 4.01 5.02 -11.62
C GLY A 149 3.37 3.69 -12.00
N LYS A 150 2.65 3.06 -11.09
CA LYS A 150 1.87 1.83 -11.35
C LYS A 150 0.37 2.14 -11.29
N PRO A 151 -0.48 1.35 -11.97
CA PRO A 151 -1.92 1.47 -11.82
C PRO A 151 -2.35 1.35 -10.36
N VAL A 152 -3.18 2.30 -9.88
CA VAL A 152 -3.70 2.35 -8.52
C VAL A 152 -5.21 2.19 -8.57
N PHE A 153 -5.74 1.23 -7.83
CA PHE A 153 -7.17 1.05 -7.60
C PHE A 153 -7.51 1.42 -6.17
N ALA A 154 -8.21 2.52 -5.98
CA ALA A 154 -8.73 2.90 -4.68
C ALA A 154 -9.90 1.97 -4.28
N ILE A 155 -9.87 1.46 -3.07
CA ILE A 155 -10.90 0.60 -2.50
C ILE A 155 -11.56 1.34 -1.34
N LEU A 156 -12.84 1.66 -1.48
CA LEU A 156 -13.63 2.25 -0.41
C LEU A 156 -13.97 1.14 0.59
N ASN A 157 -13.24 1.10 1.69
CA ASN A 157 -13.33 0.08 2.72
C ASN A 157 -14.13 0.56 3.93
N GLN A 158 -14.58 -0.37 4.78
CA GLN A 158 -15.35 -0.09 6.00
C GLN A 158 -16.70 0.61 5.74
N GLY A 159 -17.34 0.38 4.59
CA GLY A 159 -18.75 0.72 4.35
C GLY A 159 -19.68 -0.03 5.29
N GLY A 160 -20.91 0.48 5.51
CA GLY A 160 -21.94 -0.19 6.31
C GLY A 160 -21.81 0.00 7.84
N GLY A 161 -21.03 0.95 8.31
CA GLY A 161 -21.00 1.34 9.72
C GLY A 161 -22.32 1.99 10.15
N GLN A 162 -22.95 1.45 11.23
CA GLN A 162 -24.23 1.93 11.77
C GLN A 162 -24.22 3.37 12.33
N HIS A 163 -23.08 4.05 12.33
CA HIS A 163 -22.90 5.35 12.95
C HIS A 163 -22.75 6.53 11.99
N SER A 164 -22.87 6.33 10.68
CA SER A 164 -22.85 7.43 9.72
C SER A 164 -24.21 8.09 9.66
N LEU A 165 -24.30 9.36 10.07
CA LEU A 165 -25.49 10.21 9.92
C LEU A 165 -25.76 10.56 8.43
N GLU A 166 -24.81 10.36 7.56
CA GLU A 166 -24.89 10.64 6.14
C GLU A 166 -25.14 9.33 5.35
N PRO A 167 -25.93 9.38 4.27
CA PRO A 167 -26.09 8.25 3.37
C PRO A 167 -24.75 7.79 2.82
N GLU A 168 -24.48 6.48 2.81
CA GLU A 168 -23.26 5.90 2.25
C GLU A 168 -22.99 6.35 0.81
N SER A 169 -24.06 6.56 0.03
CA SER A 169 -23.99 7.07 -1.35
C SER A 169 -23.31 8.42 -1.46
N ASP A 170 -23.51 9.32 -0.51
CA ASP A 170 -22.93 10.66 -0.57
C ASP A 170 -21.47 10.64 -0.14
N ARG A 171 -21.13 9.81 0.83
CA ARG A 171 -19.73 9.59 1.22
C ARG A 171 -18.92 8.95 0.09
N VAL A 172 -19.49 8.02 -0.66
CA VAL A 172 -18.86 7.43 -1.86
C VAL A 172 -18.60 8.49 -2.92
N LYS A 173 -19.56 9.43 -3.13
CA LYS A 173 -19.37 10.53 -4.08
C LYS A 173 -18.26 11.49 -3.63
N GLU A 174 -18.23 11.85 -2.34
CA GLU A 174 -17.18 12.71 -1.77
C GLU A 174 -15.79 12.08 -1.98
N TRP A 175 -15.63 10.82 -1.64
CA TRP A 175 -14.38 10.11 -1.84
C TRP A 175 -13.99 10.01 -3.31
N ARG A 176 -14.94 9.69 -4.19
CA ARG A 176 -14.68 9.66 -5.63
C ARG A 176 -14.15 11.01 -6.13
N ASN A 177 -14.84 12.10 -5.79
CA ASN A 177 -14.44 13.44 -6.20
C ASN A 177 -13.05 13.81 -5.65
N HIS A 178 -12.77 13.47 -4.39
CA HIS A 178 -11.47 13.73 -3.77
C HIS A 178 -10.35 12.94 -4.45
N LEU A 179 -10.54 11.66 -4.68
CA LEU A 179 -9.52 10.79 -5.29
C LEU A 179 -9.26 11.12 -6.77
N THR A 180 -10.27 11.60 -7.51
CA THR A 180 -10.10 12.02 -8.91
C THR A 180 -9.46 13.39 -9.08
N SER A 181 -9.23 14.13 -8.00
CA SER A 181 -8.52 15.43 -8.05
C SER A 181 -6.98 15.27 -8.07
N PHE A 182 -6.48 14.07 -7.91
CA PHE A 182 -5.05 13.71 -7.97
C PHE A 182 -4.69 12.98 -9.26
#